data_b5594682115752118316aa90492554be
#
_entry.id   b5594682115752118316aa90492554be
#
_cell.length_a   1.000
_cell.length_b   1.000
_cell.length_c   1.000
_cell.angle_alpha   90.00
_cell.angle_beta   90.00
_cell.angle_gamma   90.00
#
_symmetry.space_group_name_H-M   'P 1'
#
loop_
_entity.id
_entity.type
_entity.pdbx_description
1 polymer ?
#
loop_
_entity_poly.entity_id
_entity_poly.type
_entity_poly.pdbx_seq_one_letter_code
_entity_poly.pdbx_strand_id
1 'polypeptide(L)'
;MRCRTHLVFSNVVALGLIQPNNVKDLVVCMTAATVGGIVSDLDIRTSDKHKAVDLMVFLFFSLLVLGYYFDIKYNYGLFNMIGNSKYYLNVIGMFVFLGICFYGMHQPHRSFLHSFLGIFLLTGTLYYCFNVIWFPFLLGMLSHIFLDIFNKRPLRLLYPLKYGFSLKLCNYNSPVDTWVFIISIICLGLELYIL
;
A
#
# COMPACT_ATOMS: atom_id res chain seq x y z
N MET A 1 -2.87 -3.29 -14.30
CA MET A 1 -4.33 -3.46 -14.10
C MET A 1 -4.94 -2.12 -13.67
N ARG A 2 -6.28 -2.02 -13.45
CA ARG A 2 -6.91 -0.77 -12.96
C ARG A 2 -6.63 -0.60 -11.46
N CYS A 3 -6.52 0.65 -10.99
CA CYS A 3 -6.28 0.97 -9.57
C CYS A 3 -7.29 0.28 -8.63
N ARG A 4 -8.57 0.25 -8.97
CA ARG A 4 -9.61 -0.43 -8.19
C ARG A 4 -9.35 -1.93 -7.99
N THR A 5 -8.77 -2.60 -9.00
CA THR A 5 -8.43 -4.03 -8.91
C THR A 5 -7.29 -4.25 -7.92
N HIS A 6 -6.27 -3.39 -7.95
CA HIS A 6 -5.17 -3.43 -6.97
C HIS A 6 -5.67 -3.20 -5.54
N LEU A 7 -6.59 -2.23 -5.34
CA LEU A 7 -7.18 -1.92 -4.03
C LEU A 7 -7.90 -3.10 -3.40
N VAL A 8 -8.81 -3.72 -4.16
CA VAL A 8 -9.59 -4.85 -3.62
C VAL A 8 -8.70 -6.06 -3.42
N PHE A 9 -7.85 -6.39 -4.40
CA PHE A 9 -6.96 -7.54 -4.33
C PHE A 9 -5.95 -7.44 -3.19
N SER A 10 -5.40 -6.25 -2.90
CA SER A 10 -4.48 -6.06 -1.77
C SER A 10 -5.16 -6.35 -0.42
N ASN A 11 -6.43 -5.98 -0.27
CA ASN A 11 -7.19 -6.28 0.94
C ASN A 11 -7.48 -7.77 1.08
N VAL A 12 -7.87 -8.45 -0.01
CA VAL A 12 -8.05 -9.93 0.02
C VAL A 12 -6.76 -10.63 0.45
N VAL A 13 -5.63 -10.27 -0.15
CA VAL A 13 -4.35 -10.90 0.23
C VAL A 13 -3.99 -10.63 1.69
N ALA A 14 -4.20 -9.39 2.17
CA ALA A 14 -3.87 -9.03 3.53
C ALA A 14 -4.80 -9.72 4.55
N LEU A 15 -6.11 -9.73 4.34
CA LEU A 15 -7.07 -10.36 5.24
C LEU A 15 -6.91 -11.88 5.26
N GLY A 16 -6.74 -12.51 4.11
CA GLY A 16 -6.56 -13.96 4.02
C GLY A 16 -5.30 -14.48 4.72
N LEU A 17 -4.23 -13.65 4.80
CA LEU A 17 -2.98 -14.02 5.46
C LEU A 17 -2.92 -13.61 6.94
N ILE A 18 -3.51 -12.48 7.32
CA ILE A 18 -3.40 -11.91 8.68
C ILE A 18 -4.54 -12.40 9.57
N GLN A 19 -5.77 -12.53 9.03
CA GLN A 19 -6.97 -12.98 9.75
C GLN A 19 -7.16 -12.22 11.07
N PRO A 20 -7.45 -10.90 11.03
CA PRO A 20 -7.58 -10.08 12.23
C PRO A 20 -8.72 -10.56 13.13
N ASN A 21 -8.49 -10.64 14.44
CA ASN A 21 -9.45 -11.20 15.41
C ASN A 21 -10.45 -10.17 15.96
N ASN A 22 -10.30 -8.89 15.63
CA ASN A 22 -11.18 -7.84 16.12
C ASN A 22 -11.32 -6.71 15.07
N VAL A 23 -12.38 -5.91 15.21
CA VAL A 23 -12.71 -4.83 14.28
C VAL A 23 -11.59 -3.79 14.17
N LYS A 24 -10.85 -3.53 15.25
CA LYS A 24 -9.76 -2.56 15.28
C LYS A 24 -8.59 -3.02 14.40
N ASP A 25 -8.16 -4.26 14.57
CA ASP A 25 -7.09 -4.85 13.77
C ASP A 25 -7.52 -5.03 12.31
N LEU A 26 -8.82 -5.32 12.06
CA LEU A 26 -9.40 -5.37 10.73
C LEU A 26 -9.26 -4.03 10.00
N VAL A 27 -9.67 -2.93 10.65
CA VAL A 27 -9.58 -1.58 10.07
C VAL A 27 -8.13 -1.20 9.80
N VAL A 28 -7.21 -1.47 10.73
CA VAL A 28 -5.78 -1.20 10.56
C VAL A 28 -5.21 -2.01 9.40
N CYS A 29 -5.51 -3.31 9.34
CA CYS A 29 -5.07 -4.21 8.29
C CYS A 29 -5.54 -3.73 6.91
N MET A 30 -6.85 -3.48 6.74
CA MET A 30 -7.42 -3.02 5.49
C MET A 30 -6.85 -1.67 5.04
N THR A 31 -6.72 -0.73 5.98
CA THR A 31 -6.18 0.60 5.66
C THR A 31 -4.73 0.51 5.20
N ALA A 32 -3.89 -0.22 5.93
CA ALA A 32 -2.48 -0.37 5.60
C ALA A 32 -2.26 -1.13 4.28
N ALA A 33 -3.02 -2.21 4.04
CA ALA A 33 -2.98 -2.95 2.78
C ALA A 33 -3.43 -2.11 1.58
N THR A 34 -4.48 -1.32 1.76
CA THR A 34 -4.98 -0.37 0.75
C THR A 34 -3.90 0.64 0.37
N VAL A 35 -3.24 1.25 1.36
CA VAL A 35 -2.15 2.21 1.11
C VAL A 35 -0.98 1.55 0.42
N GLY A 36 -0.54 0.37 0.88
CA GLY A 36 0.51 -0.40 0.22
C GLY A 36 0.18 -0.72 -1.24
N GLY A 37 -1.08 -1.06 -1.52
CA GLY A 37 -1.57 -1.31 -2.88
C GLY A 37 -1.59 -0.09 -3.79
N ILE A 38 -1.65 1.14 -3.25
CA ILE A 38 -1.70 2.39 -4.04
C ILE A 38 -0.32 3.03 -4.16
N VAL A 39 0.51 2.94 -3.14
CA VAL A 39 1.81 3.64 -3.08
C VAL A 39 2.68 3.36 -4.29
N SER A 40 2.63 2.15 -4.83
CA SER A 40 3.36 1.81 -6.06
C SER A 40 2.96 2.67 -7.26
N ASP A 41 1.70 3.11 -7.35
CA ASP A 41 1.16 3.91 -8.46
C ASP A 41 1.35 5.44 -8.29
N LEU A 42 2.03 5.91 -7.22
CA LEU A 42 2.33 7.33 -6.99
C LEU A 42 3.16 7.95 -8.13
N ASP A 43 3.89 7.15 -8.89
CA ASP A 43 4.73 7.58 -10.01
C ASP A 43 3.96 7.78 -11.34
N ILE A 44 2.62 7.63 -11.36
CA ILE A 44 1.80 7.79 -12.56
C ILE A 44 1.53 9.29 -12.83
N ARG A 45 2.19 9.86 -13.83
CA ARG A 45 2.13 11.28 -14.22
C ARG A 45 0.93 11.68 -15.11
N THR A 46 -0.27 11.14 -14.95
CA THR A 46 -1.45 11.64 -15.68
C THR A 46 -2.21 12.66 -14.83
N SER A 47 -2.51 13.84 -15.38
CA SER A 47 -2.97 15.04 -14.62
C SER A 47 -4.17 14.80 -13.69
N ASP A 48 -5.12 13.96 -14.09
CA ASP A 48 -6.33 13.71 -13.27
C ASP A 48 -6.11 12.61 -12.21
N LYS A 49 -5.27 11.61 -12.52
CA LYS A 49 -4.91 10.56 -11.56
C LYS A 49 -3.91 11.06 -10.52
N HIS A 50 -3.04 11.98 -10.88
CA HIS A 50 -2.11 12.62 -9.95
C HIS A 50 -2.88 13.34 -8.84
N LYS A 51 -3.87 14.16 -9.20
CA LYS A 51 -4.71 14.86 -8.22
C LYS A 51 -5.47 13.92 -7.29
N ALA A 52 -6.00 12.81 -7.81
CA ALA A 52 -6.70 11.82 -6.99
C ALA A 52 -5.77 11.07 -6.05
N VAL A 53 -4.56 10.72 -6.51
CA VAL A 53 -3.54 10.06 -5.69
C VAL A 53 -2.98 11.04 -4.66
N ASP A 54 -2.66 12.27 -5.05
CA ASP A 54 -2.20 13.32 -4.14
C ASP A 54 -3.25 13.60 -3.06
N LEU A 55 -4.53 13.68 -3.44
CA LEU A 55 -5.63 13.84 -2.50
C LEU A 55 -5.76 12.63 -1.56
N MET A 56 -5.67 11.40 -2.06
CA MET A 56 -5.72 10.19 -1.23
C MET A 56 -4.56 10.13 -0.24
N VAL A 57 -3.35 10.42 -0.70
CA VAL A 57 -2.15 10.49 0.15
C VAL A 57 -2.31 11.60 1.19
N PHE A 58 -2.74 12.78 0.78
CA PHE A 58 -3.00 13.89 1.70
C PHE A 58 -4.07 13.54 2.74
N LEU A 59 -5.20 12.96 2.33
CA LEU A 59 -6.26 12.52 3.24
C LEU A 59 -5.77 11.44 4.20
N PHE A 60 -5.01 10.47 3.72
CA PHE A 60 -4.45 9.41 4.56
C PHE A 60 -3.54 9.99 5.64
N PHE A 61 -2.59 10.85 5.27
CA PHE A 61 -1.71 11.49 6.25
C PHE A 61 -2.45 12.45 7.18
N SER A 62 -3.44 13.17 6.68
CA SER A 62 -4.31 14.01 7.50
C SER A 62 -5.06 13.18 8.54
N LEU A 63 -5.60 12.02 8.16
CA LEU A 63 -6.26 11.09 9.06
C LEU A 63 -5.30 10.49 10.10
N LEU A 64 -4.07 10.14 9.69
CA LEU A 64 -3.04 9.67 10.63
C LEU A 64 -2.69 10.77 11.67
N VAL A 65 -2.46 12.01 11.20
CA VAL A 65 -2.12 13.12 12.08
C VAL A 65 -3.29 13.45 13.01
N LEU A 66 -4.52 13.51 12.50
CA LEU A 66 -5.72 13.73 13.29
C LEU A 66 -5.95 12.59 14.28
N GLY A 67 -5.85 11.33 13.83
CA GLY A 67 -5.97 10.16 14.69
C GLY A 67 -4.94 10.18 15.82
N TYR A 68 -3.71 10.54 15.50
CA TYR A 68 -2.65 10.72 16.48
C TYR A 68 -2.96 11.85 17.49
N TYR A 69 -3.42 13.02 17.01
CA TYR A 69 -3.83 14.12 17.87
C TYR A 69 -4.96 13.71 18.83
N PHE A 70 -5.98 13.02 18.32
CA PHE A 70 -7.10 12.54 19.13
C PHE A 70 -6.67 11.45 20.12
N ASP A 71 -5.74 10.56 19.73
CA ASP A 71 -5.22 9.54 20.62
C ASP A 71 -4.49 10.13 21.83
N ILE A 72 -3.64 11.14 21.59
CA ILE A 72 -2.98 11.88 22.68
C ILE A 72 -4.00 12.61 23.55
N LYS A 73 -4.94 13.33 22.93
CA LYS A 73 -5.89 14.19 23.66
C LYS A 73 -6.85 13.39 24.53
N TYR A 74 -7.29 12.24 24.08
CA TYR A 74 -8.30 11.41 24.75
C TYR A 74 -7.73 10.11 25.34
N ASN A 75 -6.44 9.88 25.19
CA ASN A 75 -5.71 8.73 25.74
C ASN A 75 -6.33 7.36 25.32
N TYR A 76 -6.78 7.25 24.07
CA TYR A 76 -7.37 6.00 23.55
C TYR A 76 -6.36 4.85 23.39
N GLY A 77 -5.07 5.15 23.40
CA GLY A 77 -3.98 4.18 23.27
C GLY A 77 -3.90 3.53 21.88
N LEU A 78 -4.50 4.16 20.86
CA LEU A 78 -4.44 3.66 19.47
C LEU A 78 -3.00 3.61 18.97
N PHE A 79 -2.22 4.64 19.25
CA PHE A 79 -0.82 4.73 18.83
C PHE A 79 0.15 4.02 19.78
N ASN A 80 -0.24 3.76 21.03
CA ASN A 80 0.52 2.85 21.90
C ASN A 80 0.53 1.41 21.36
N MET A 81 -0.50 1.02 20.60
CA MET A 81 -0.52 -0.25 19.86
C MET A 81 0.33 -0.21 18.58
N ILE A 82 0.59 0.97 18.02
CA ILE A 82 1.32 1.15 16.75
C ILE A 82 2.85 1.08 16.96
N GLY A 83 3.34 1.24 18.17
CA GLY A 83 4.74 1.03 18.48
C GLY A 83 5.15 1.46 19.88
N ASN A 84 5.99 0.63 20.50
CA ASN A 84 6.68 0.97 21.75
C ASN A 84 7.84 1.95 21.54
N SER A 85 7.98 2.54 20.36
CA SER A 85 9.03 3.48 20.03
C SER A 85 8.72 4.86 20.57
N LYS A 86 9.78 5.59 20.94
CA LYS A 86 9.65 6.96 21.42
C LYS A 86 9.03 7.83 20.31
N TYR A 87 8.14 8.73 20.70
CA TYR A 87 7.37 9.63 19.81
C TYR A 87 8.18 10.24 18.65
N TYR A 88 9.40 10.72 18.94
CA TYR A 88 10.23 11.36 17.94
C TYR A 88 10.66 10.41 16.80
N LEU A 89 10.81 9.11 17.08
CA LEU A 89 11.16 8.12 16.05
C LEU A 89 10.01 7.93 15.06
N ASN A 90 8.77 7.93 15.53
CA ASN A 90 7.60 7.81 14.67
C ASN A 90 7.47 9.04 13.75
N VAL A 91 7.72 10.25 14.32
CA VAL A 91 7.70 11.49 13.53
C VAL A 91 8.81 11.50 12.49
N ILE A 92 10.05 11.17 12.88
CA ILE A 92 11.18 11.09 11.94
C ILE A 92 10.89 10.04 10.86
N GLY A 93 10.41 8.87 11.24
CA GLY A 93 10.08 7.81 10.30
C GLY A 93 8.99 8.20 9.30
N MET A 94 7.99 8.97 9.75
CA MET A 94 6.97 9.51 8.85
C MET A 94 7.59 10.45 7.81
N PHE A 95 8.50 11.35 8.21
CA PHE A 95 9.22 12.22 7.28
C PHE A 95 10.12 11.44 6.33
N VAL A 96 10.80 10.39 6.82
CA VAL A 96 11.60 9.50 5.96
C VAL A 96 10.72 8.77 4.95
N PHE A 97 9.58 8.21 5.40
CA PHE A 97 8.62 7.55 4.52
C PHE A 97 8.12 8.49 3.42
N LEU A 98 7.72 9.72 3.79
CA LEU A 98 7.31 10.75 2.84
C LEU A 98 8.42 11.12 1.86
N GLY A 99 9.66 11.26 2.33
CA GLY A 99 10.82 11.51 1.49
C GLY A 99 11.07 10.41 0.46
N ILE A 100 10.91 9.13 0.85
CA ILE A 100 11.02 7.98 -0.05
C ILE A 100 9.89 8.00 -1.08
N CYS A 101 8.65 8.28 -0.67
CA CYS A 101 7.51 8.43 -1.58
C CYS A 101 7.76 9.57 -2.58
N PHE A 102 8.20 10.73 -2.09
CA PHE A 102 8.52 11.89 -2.92
C PHE A 102 9.62 11.59 -3.93
N TYR A 103 10.70 10.92 -3.51
CA TYR A 103 11.73 10.45 -4.43
C TYR A 103 11.15 9.51 -5.48
N GLY A 104 10.31 8.56 -5.07
CA GLY A 104 9.66 7.59 -5.96
C GLY A 104 8.75 8.23 -7.01
N MET A 105 7.99 9.26 -6.64
CA MET A 105 7.12 10.03 -7.55
C MET A 105 7.89 10.71 -8.70
N HIS A 106 9.17 11.04 -8.48
CA HIS A 106 10.03 11.67 -9.48
C HIS A 106 10.78 10.66 -10.37
N GLN A 107 10.68 9.37 -10.05
CA GLN A 107 11.28 8.32 -10.87
C GLN A 107 10.39 7.93 -12.06
N PRO A 108 10.96 7.30 -13.10
CA PRO A 108 10.16 6.74 -14.19
C PRO A 108 9.12 5.74 -13.67
N HIS A 109 7.90 5.79 -14.23
CA HIS A 109 6.85 4.84 -13.88
C HIS A 109 7.31 3.38 -14.03
N ARG A 110 6.90 2.52 -13.08
CA ARG A 110 7.29 1.11 -12.97
C ARG A 110 8.78 0.87 -12.70
N SER A 111 9.42 1.80 -12.00
CA SER A 111 10.83 1.66 -11.60
C SER A 111 10.98 1.53 -10.09
N PHE A 112 11.34 2.59 -9.38
CA PHE A 112 11.70 2.55 -7.97
C PHE A 112 10.58 2.02 -7.06
N LEU A 113 9.35 2.57 -7.16
CA LEU A 113 8.22 2.16 -6.30
C LEU A 113 7.72 0.73 -6.60
N HIS A 114 8.06 0.19 -7.77
CA HIS A 114 7.75 -1.19 -8.17
C HIS A 114 8.95 -2.13 -8.03
N SER A 115 9.99 -1.73 -7.29
CA SER A 115 11.20 -2.53 -7.09
C SER A 115 11.28 -3.10 -5.69
N PHE A 116 12.06 -4.18 -5.54
CA PHE A 116 12.39 -4.73 -4.23
C PHE A 116 13.07 -3.70 -3.31
N LEU A 117 13.88 -2.79 -3.88
CA LEU A 117 14.51 -1.72 -3.12
C LEU A 117 13.46 -0.75 -2.56
N GLY A 118 12.50 -0.30 -3.38
CA GLY A 118 11.42 0.58 -2.93
C GLY A 118 10.55 -0.07 -1.85
N ILE A 119 10.17 -1.35 -2.04
CA ILE A 119 9.44 -2.13 -1.04
C ILE A 119 10.24 -2.18 0.27
N PHE A 120 11.50 -2.58 0.21
CA PHE A 120 12.34 -2.72 1.40
C PHE A 120 12.48 -1.41 2.18
N LEU A 121 12.71 -0.29 1.49
CA LEU A 121 12.86 1.01 2.13
C LEU A 121 11.55 1.49 2.77
N LEU A 122 10.42 1.40 2.05
CA LEU A 122 9.12 1.83 2.57
C LEU A 122 8.65 0.94 3.74
N THR A 123 8.70 -0.38 3.58
CA THR A 123 8.28 -1.32 4.63
C THR A 123 9.23 -1.32 5.81
N GLY A 124 10.54 -1.17 5.57
CA GLY A 124 11.55 -1.05 6.62
C GLY A 124 11.33 0.17 7.50
N THR A 125 11.00 1.32 6.88
CA THR A 125 10.64 2.54 7.64
C THR A 125 9.42 2.31 8.52
N LEU A 126 8.36 1.68 7.97
CA LEU A 126 7.16 1.37 8.75
C LEU A 126 7.42 0.33 9.84
N TYR A 127 8.26 -0.66 9.59
CA TYR A 127 8.65 -1.66 10.59
C TYR A 127 9.27 -1.02 11.84
N TYR A 128 10.16 -0.04 11.65
CA TYR A 128 10.81 0.66 12.76
C TYR A 128 9.88 1.60 13.51
N CYS A 129 8.94 2.24 12.81
CA CYS A 129 8.13 3.31 13.39
C CYS A 129 6.73 2.84 13.81
N PHE A 130 6.15 1.87 13.08
CA PHE A 130 4.76 1.48 13.24
C PHE A 130 4.61 -0.05 13.09
N ASN A 131 5.00 -0.77 14.12
CA ASN A 131 5.10 -2.23 14.13
C ASN A 131 3.82 -2.99 13.70
N VAL A 132 2.65 -2.38 13.81
CA VAL A 132 1.37 -3.05 13.47
C VAL A 132 1.03 -2.93 11.98
N ILE A 133 1.41 -1.83 11.32
CA ILE A 133 0.97 -1.53 9.94
C ILE A 133 1.94 -2.00 8.85
N TRP A 134 3.22 -2.29 9.19
CA TRP A 134 4.24 -2.61 8.19
C TRP A 134 3.91 -3.89 7.39
N PHE A 135 3.40 -4.92 8.07
CA PHE A 135 3.16 -6.21 7.41
C PHE A 135 1.96 -6.18 6.45
N PRO A 136 0.76 -5.68 6.83
CA PRO A 136 -0.33 -5.51 5.87
C PRO A 136 0.03 -4.54 4.74
N PHE A 137 0.82 -3.49 4.99
CA PHE A 137 1.33 -2.60 3.96
C PHE A 137 2.26 -3.33 2.97
N LEU A 138 3.19 -4.15 3.48
CA LEU A 138 4.05 -5.02 2.65
C LEU A 138 3.22 -5.91 1.74
N LEU A 139 2.20 -6.59 2.30
CA LEU A 139 1.30 -7.46 1.52
C LEU A 139 0.56 -6.67 0.44
N GLY A 140 0.13 -5.45 0.73
CA GLY A 140 -0.46 -4.54 -0.24
C GLY A 140 0.49 -4.22 -1.40
N MET A 141 1.74 -3.85 -1.14
CA MET A 141 2.75 -3.59 -2.17
C MET A 141 3.08 -4.84 -3.00
N LEU A 142 3.28 -5.98 -2.33
CA LEU A 142 3.58 -7.25 -3.02
C LEU A 142 2.43 -7.69 -3.92
N SER A 143 1.18 -7.56 -3.46
CA SER A 143 -0.01 -7.89 -4.25
C SER A 143 -0.14 -7.00 -5.48
N HIS A 144 0.20 -5.71 -5.36
CA HIS A 144 0.24 -4.78 -6.49
C HIS A 144 1.25 -5.22 -7.55
N ILE A 145 2.49 -5.48 -7.14
CA ILE A 145 3.56 -5.93 -8.04
C ILE A 145 3.19 -7.27 -8.67
N PHE A 146 2.63 -8.21 -7.89
CA PHE A 146 2.18 -9.49 -8.40
C PHE A 146 1.19 -9.32 -9.56
N LEU A 147 0.16 -8.51 -9.40
CA LEU A 147 -0.80 -8.23 -10.47
C LEU A 147 -0.16 -7.52 -11.67
N ASP A 148 0.81 -6.65 -11.42
CA ASP A 148 1.43 -5.86 -12.48
C ASP A 148 2.48 -6.62 -13.30
N ILE A 149 3.04 -7.72 -12.78
CA ILE A 149 3.90 -8.64 -13.55
C ILE A 149 3.14 -9.26 -14.74
N PHE A 150 1.83 -9.49 -14.62
CA PHE A 150 1.00 -10.03 -15.72
C PHE A 150 0.76 -9.02 -16.84
N ASN A 151 1.00 -7.74 -16.61
CA ASN A 151 0.86 -6.70 -17.63
C ASN A 151 1.93 -6.83 -18.74
N LYS A 152 1.62 -6.29 -19.94
CA LYS A 152 2.58 -6.23 -21.05
C LYS A 152 3.73 -5.23 -20.84
N ARG A 153 3.54 -4.22 -19.97
CA ARG A 153 4.60 -3.24 -19.67
C ARG A 153 5.52 -3.79 -18.58
N PRO A 154 6.84 -3.84 -18.83
CA PRO A 154 7.79 -4.42 -17.88
C PRO A 154 7.93 -3.60 -16.59
N LEU A 155 8.18 -4.30 -15.47
CA LEU A 155 8.53 -3.75 -14.17
C LEU A 155 10.03 -3.85 -13.93
N ARG A 156 10.65 -2.81 -13.38
CA ARG A 156 12.07 -2.82 -12.99
C ARG A 156 12.23 -3.30 -11.54
N LEU A 157 12.00 -4.60 -11.30
CA LEU A 157 12.06 -5.19 -9.97
C LEU A 157 13.43 -5.01 -9.28
N LEU A 158 14.51 -5.01 -10.07
CA LEU A 158 15.89 -4.89 -9.60
C LEU A 158 16.45 -3.47 -9.75
N TYR A 159 15.63 -2.43 -9.54
CA TYR A 159 16.11 -1.05 -9.56
C TYR A 159 17.37 -0.91 -8.65
N PRO A 160 18.44 -0.19 -9.09
CA PRO A 160 18.53 0.72 -10.24
C PRO A 160 18.84 0.06 -11.60
N LEU A 161 18.94 -1.25 -11.66
CA LEU A 161 19.19 -1.96 -12.92
C LEU A 161 18.05 -1.74 -13.92
N LYS A 162 18.40 -1.60 -15.21
CA LYS A 162 17.42 -1.31 -16.26
C LYS A 162 16.65 -2.54 -16.76
N TYR A 163 16.87 -3.71 -16.17
CA TYR A 163 16.16 -4.94 -16.55
C TYR A 163 14.68 -4.87 -16.16
N GLY A 164 13.81 -5.16 -17.11
CA GLY A 164 12.36 -5.18 -16.91
C GLY A 164 11.79 -6.59 -17.01
N PHE A 165 10.94 -6.95 -16.06
CA PHE A 165 10.24 -8.24 -15.97
C PHE A 165 8.76 -8.06 -16.31
N SER A 166 8.21 -8.95 -17.17
CA SER A 166 6.80 -8.95 -17.54
C SER A 166 6.42 -10.29 -18.13
N LEU A 167 5.29 -10.85 -17.73
CA LEU A 167 4.70 -12.08 -18.31
C LEU A 167 3.89 -11.81 -19.57
N LYS A 168 3.57 -10.55 -19.89
CA LYS A 168 2.88 -10.10 -21.11
C LYS A 168 1.51 -10.74 -21.36
N LEU A 169 0.82 -11.21 -20.32
CA LEU A 169 -0.42 -11.97 -20.43
C LEU A 169 -1.66 -11.09 -20.63
N CYS A 170 -1.70 -9.89 -20.04
CA CYS A 170 -2.87 -9.03 -20.12
C CYS A 170 -2.52 -7.56 -20.42
N ASN A 171 -3.50 -6.86 -20.98
CA ASN A 171 -3.44 -5.41 -21.15
C ASN A 171 -4.17 -4.68 -20.00
N TYR A 172 -3.85 -3.41 -19.81
CA TYR A 172 -4.67 -2.50 -19.01
C TYR A 172 -6.11 -2.53 -19.51
N ASN A 173 -7.08 -2.63 -18.60
CA ASN A 173 -8.51 -2.67 -18.91
C ASN A 173 -8.97 -3.89 -19.75
N SER A 174 -8.27 -5.01 -19.65
CA SER A 174 -8.66 -6.27 -20.32
C SER A 174 -9.82 -6.97 -19.58
N PRO A 175 -10.53 -7.92 -20.23
CA PRO A 175 -11.51 -8.77 -19.55
C PRO A 175 -10.93 -9.48 -18.32
N VAL A 176 -9.66 -9.88 -18.37
CA VAL A 176 -8.94 -10.51 -17.26
C VAL A 176 -8.93 -9.60 -16.03
N ASP A 177 -8.64 -8.30 -16.19
CA ASP A 177 -8.68 -7.34 -15.10
C ASP A 177 -10.08 -7.22 -14.46
N THR A 178 -11.13 -7.34 -15.27
CA THR A 178 -12.52 -7.32 -14.78
C THR A 178 -12.85 -8.60 -14.00
N TRP A 179 -12.42 -9.77 -14.47
CA TRP A 179 -12.62 -11.01 -13.75
C TRP A 179 -11.85 -11.06 -12.44
N VAL A 180 -10.58 -10.64 -12.42
CA VAL A 180 -9.79 -10.54 -11.19
C VAL A 180 -10.47 -9.61 -10.20
N PHE A 181 -11.00 -8.47 -10.64
CA PHE A 181 -11.73 -7.54 -9.78
C PHE A 181 -12.99 -8.16 -9.18
N ILE A 182 -13.82 -8.83 -10.00
CA ILE A 182 -15.06 -9.48 -9.52
C ILE A 182 -14.75 -10.60 -8.52
N ILE A 183 -13.80 -11.46 -8.84
CA ILE A 183 -13.36 -12.54 -7.94
C ILE A 183 -12.84 -11.95 -6.62
N SER A 184 -12.03 -10.90 -6.68
CA SER A 184 -11.51 -10.25 -5.48
C SER A 184 -12.62 -9.65 -4.61
N ILE A 185 -13.69 -9.06 -5.20
CA ILE A 185 -14.84 -8.57 -4.43
C ILE A 185 -15.57 -9.73 -3.72
N ILE A 186 -15.79 -10.84 -4.42
CA ILE A 186 -16.46 -12.01 -3.84
C ILE A 186 -15.61 -12.57 -2.68
N CYS A 187 -14.30 -12.74 -2.89
CA CYS A 187 -13.39 -13.21 -1.85
C CYS A 187 -13.37 -12.27 -0.65
N LEU A 188 -13.29 -10.95 -0.87
CA LEU A 188 -13.33 -9.96 0.21
C LEU A 188 -14.64 -10.05 1.01
N GLY A 189 -15.78 -10.21 0.32
CA GLY A 189 -17.06 -10.37 0.99
C GLY A 189 -17.15 -11.66 1.84
N LEU A 190 -16.57 -12.75 1.35
CA LEU A 190 -16.49 -14.02 2.09
C LEU A 190 -15.57 -13.91 3.31
N GLU A 191 -14.39 -13.28 3.17
CA GLU A 191 -13.47 -13.06 4.29
C GLU A 191 -14.10 -12.20 5.38
N LEU A 192 -14.77 -11.10 5.01
CA LEU A 192 -15.47 -10.24 5.97
C LEU A 192 -16.68 -10.91 6.62
N TYR A 193 -17.27 -11.93 5.99
CA TYR A 193 -18.35 -12.72 6.58
C TYR A 193 -17.84 -13.77 7.59
N ILE A 194 -16.64 -14.29 7.37
CA ILE A 194 -16.02 -15.34 8.22
C ILE A 194 -15.34 -14.72 9.46
N LEU A 195 -14.80 -13.49 9.34
CA LEU A 195 -14.18 -12.73 10.43
C LEU A 195 -15.21 -12.19 11.43
#